data_d78e459fdd4a0445697418fef281e7fd
#
_entry.id   d78e459fdd4a0445697418fef281e7fd
#
_cell.length_a   1.000
_cell.length_b   1.000
_cell.length_c   1.000
_cell.angle_alpha   90.00
_cell.angle_beta   90.00
_cell.angle_gamma   90.00
#
_symmetry.space_group_name_H-M   'P 1'
#
loop_
_entity.id
_entity.type
_entity.pdbx_description
1 polymer ?
#
loop_
_entity_poly.entity_id
_entity_poly.type
_entity_poly.pdbx_seq_one_letter_code
_entity_poly.pdbx_strand_id
1 'polypeptide(L)'
;MTSSAILSHPMKPIADLPVDADLAQALLSSMVEYGEQLHGRRLWLACSGGRDSLSLATLCVQLYRQGKLPFLPQLLHVNHGLQADSDTWAMHVAHWAAVQQIPCRILRAQVNGHDEQAARQARYDVMRAQLNQDDVLLLAHHADDQAETVLMRLIQGAGVNGLSGMQPWRIQTQGTQRMALWRPWLTVKRANISNYAQRLKLPYIDDPTNDAGDNVRSGLRLDIMPVLATYNSNVIDNIARSAQLLRDAQLIINAQAVEDLQQIEVASLQLSSAQRVLNIGKLQALPIYRQRQLLHHWLGQYEPLPPAKQLVDDVFMLSQREDPDHQTALFWQARKQSYTICRYRQQLYRLSSDWLTWLELPLTKQIQPLSNLVVADADSAAAQPVSVTLRRDSKFTWQAQMMPNALAELLNSDQDGDEKFEITFAPLGRQQRMQTALASRPQAGKKLYQTLGVPVWLRESLVVVSAVSVQQDKEWPLLLVSPFESWVLGTSRSLTDTTENIGVLNSAIRSNVIRNSVIRNSLSINNAF
;
A
#
# COMPACT_ATOMS: atom_id res chain seq x y z
N MET A 1 -5.60 31.49 -39.06
CA MET A 1 -4.90 32.75 -38.62
C MET A 1 -3.54 32.32 -38.10
N THR A 2 -2.52 32.84 -38.67
CA THR A 2 -1.15 32.34 -38.61
C THR A 2 -0.49 32.46 -37.25
N SER A 3 0.23 31.46 -36.87
CA SER A 3 1.05 31.18 -35.66
C SER A 3 2.06 32.28 -35.25
N SER A 4 2.08 33.44 -35.90
CA SER A 4 3.10 34.49 -35.70
C SER A 4 2.94 35.35 -34.44
N ALA A 5 1.84 35.25 -33.71
CA ALA A 5 1.60 36.12 -32.54
C ALA A 5 2.20 35.58 -31.22
N ILE A 6 2.69 34.37 -31.20
CA ILE A 6 3.08 33.67 -29.97
C ILE A 6 4.52 33.98 -29.49
N LEU A 7 5.34 34.58 -30.31
CA LEU A 7 6.78 34.83 -30.02
C LEU A 7 7.16 36.32 -29.95
N SER A 8 6.33 37.18 -29.41
CA SER A 8 6.49 38.62 -29.52
C SER A 8 7.54 39.28 -28.63
N HIS A 9 8.18 38.55 -27.71
CA HIS A 9 9.14 39.16 -26.79
C HIS A 9 10.52 38.53 -26.93
N PRO A 10 11.59 39.36 -27.02
CA PRO A 10 12.96 38.86 -27.07
C PRO A 10 13.29 38.15 -25.76
N MET A 11 13.87 36.93 -25.86
CA MET A 11 14.37 36.19 -24.71
C MET A 11 15.59 36.90 -24.12
N LYS A 12 15.48 37.30 -22.83
CA LYS A 12 16.55 37.97 -22.10
C LYS A 12 16.91 37.20 -20.85
N PRO A 13 18.16 37.31 -20.34
CA PRO A 13 18.50 36.86 -19.00
C PRO A 13 17.61 37.53 -17.96
N ILE A 14 17.11 36.75 -17.00
CA ILE A 14 16.13 37.20 -16.00
C ILE A 14 16.70 37.38 -14.60
N ALA A 15 17.98 37.03 -14.40
CA ALA A 15 18.60 36.99 -13.08
C ALA A 15 18.51 38.30 -12.30
N ASP A 16 18.70 39.40 -13.01
CA ASP A 16 18.80 40.76 -12.43
C ASP A 16 17.43 41.49 -12.38
N LEU A 17 16.36 40.80 -12.83
CA LEU A 17 15.03 41.37 -12.78
C LEU A 17 14.43 41.30 -11.37
N PRO A 18 13.49 42.18 -11.02
CA PRO A 18 12.90 42.22 -9.68
C PRO A 18 12.17 40.93 -9.32
N VAL A 19 12.51 40.34 -8.18
CA VAL A 19 11.81 39.16 -7.60
C VAL A 19 10.48 39.63 -7.04
N ASP A 20 9.45 38.81 -7.21
CA ASP A 20 8.17 39.00 -6.55
C ASP A 20 8.24 38.43 -5.12
N ALA A 21 7.98 39.31 -4.13
CA ALA A 21 8.16 38.94 -2.73
C ALA A 21 7.16 37.87 -2.27
N ASP A 22 5.89 37.98 -2.69
CA ASP A 22 4.83 37.04 -2.28
C ASP A 22 5.04 35.66 -2.89
N LEU A 23 5.37 35.62 -4.20
CA LEU A 23 5.70 34.35 -4.88
C LEU A 23 6.94 33.68 -4.30
N ALA A 24 7.97 34.49 -4.00
CA ALA A 24 9.20 34.01 -3.36
C ALA A 24 8.91 33.47 -1.95
N GLN A 25 8.15 34.19 -1.14
CA GLN A 25 7.78 33.75 0.19
C GLN A 25 7.02 32.43 0.15
N ALA A 26 6.06 32.26 -0.75
CA ALA A 26 5.30 31.02 -0.91
C ALA A 26 6.21 29.82 -1.25
N LEU A 27 7.13 30.00 -2.19
CA LEU A 27 8.10 28.96 -2.56
C LEU A 27 9.06 28.61 -1.42
N LEU A 28 9.64 29.63 -0.77
CA LEU A 28 10.62 29.43 0.30
C LEU A 28 9.97 28.85 1.58
N SER A 29 8.76 29.28 1.94
CA SER A 29 8.01 28.68 3.06
C SER A 29 7.68 27.22 2.80
N SER A 30 7.23 26.87 1.59
CA SER A 30 7.00 25.48 1.20
C SER A 30 8.30 24.66 1.17
N MET A 31 9.42 25.26 0.78
CA MET A 31 10.73 24.61 0.83
C MET A 31 11.15 24.30 2.28
N VAL A 32 10.88 25.19 3.22
CA VAL A 32 11.16 24.94 4.65
C VAL A 32 10.27 23.84 5.19
N GLU A 33 8.96 23.85 4.86
CA GLU A 33 8.00 22.83 5.29
C GLU A 33 8.39 21.42 4.81
N TYR A 34 8.89 21.29 3.57
CA TYR A 34 9.28 19.99 2.98
C TYR A 34 10.79 19.79 2.89
N GLY A 35 11.58 20.48 3.71
CA GLY A 35 13.05 20.48 3.65
C GLY A 35 13.67 19.10 3.80
N GLU A 36 13.20 18.29 4.75
CA GLU A 36 13.66 16.90 4.92
C GLU A 36 13.38 16.03 3.69
N GLN A 37 12.18 16.19 3.11
CA GLN A 37 11.78 15.45 1.92
C GLN A 37 12.53 15.90 0.65
N LEU A 38 13.02 17.13 0.61
CA LEU A 38 13.76 17.69 -0.52
C LEU A 38 15.26 17.38 -0.44
N HIS A 39 15.78 17.14 0.76
CA HIS A 39 17.21 16.97 1.00
C HIS A 39 17.82 15.82 0.18
N GLY A 40 18.91 16.13 -0.53
CA GLY A 40 19.65 15.14 -1.33
C GLY A 40 18.94 14.64 -2.60
N ARG A 41 17.76 15.16 -2.91
CA ARG A 41 16.99 14.75 -4.10
C ARG A 41 17.22 15.66 -5.30
N ARG A 42 17.12 15.08 -6.50
CA ARG A 42 17.12 15.87 -7.73
C ARG A 42 15.74 16.46 -7.96
N LEU A 43 15.74 17.72 -8.39
CA LEU A 43 14.51 18.45 -8.64
C LEU A 43 14.35 18.70 -10.13
N TRP A 44 13.17 18.34 -10.62
CA TRP A 44 12.72 18.60 -11.97
C TRP A 44 11.51 19.54 -11.91
N LEU A 45 11.40 20.45 -12.87
CA LEU A 45 10.25 21.32 -13.01
C LEU A 45 9.52 20.99 -14.30
N ALA A 46 8.26 20.59 -14.19
CA ALA A 46 7.41 20.39 -15.36
C ALA A 46 7.07 21.74 -16.00
N CYS A 47 7.72 22.03 -17.11
CA CYS A 47 7.59 23.30 -17.83
C CYS A 47 6.83 23.07 -19.14
N SER A 48 5.55 23.44 -19.17
CA SER A 48 4.73 23.40 -20.40
C SER A 48 5.06 24.53 -21.39
N GLY A 49 5.80 25.54 -20.93
CA GLY A 49 5.99 26.80 -21.67
C GLY A 49 4.89 27.83 -21.41
N GLY A 50 3.77 27.42 -20.79
CA GLY A 50 2.71 28.31 -20.39
C GLY A 50 3.11 29.22 -19.22
N ARG A 51 2.33 30.29 -19.00
CA ARG A 51 2.59 31.36 -18.05
C ARG A 51 2.99 30.89 -16.66
N ASP A 52 2.23 29.97 -16.07
CA ASP A 52 2.42 29.57 -14.66
C ASP A 52 3.70 28.77 -14.47
N SER A 53 3.97 27.81 -15.36
CA SER A 53 5.17 26.98 -15.30
C SER A 53 6.45 27.77 -15.61
N LEU A 54 6.38 28.71 -16.57
CA LEU A 54 7.52 29.58 -16.92
C LEU A 54 7.81 30.58 -15.81
N SER A 55 6.75 31.10 -15.14
CA SER A 55 6.91 31.98 -13.99
C SER A 55 7.58 31.27 -12.80
N LEU A 56 7.20 30.02 -12.51
CA LEU A 56 7.85 29.25 -11.46
C LEU A 56 9.33 28.98 -11.80
N ALA A 57 9.62 28.59 -13.05
CA ALA A 57 10.99 28.40 -13.51
C ALA A 57 11.82 29.69 -13.37
N THR A 58 11.26 30.83 -13.78
CA THR A 58 11.86 32.16 -13.64
C THR A 58 12.20 32.47 -12.19
N LEU A 59 11.25 32.29 -11.29
CA LEU A 59 11.47 32.55 -9.86
C LEU A 59 12.56 31.64 -9.28
N CYS A 60 12.58 30.36 -9.65
CA CYS A 60 13.62 29.42 -9.20
C CYS A 60 15.02 29.90 -9.65
N VAL A 61 15.17 30.39 -10.88
CA VAL A 61 16.45 30.93 -11.39
C VAL A 61 16.89 32.16 -10.59
N GLN A 62 15.98 33.12 -10.41
CA GLN A 62 16.27 34.34 -9.66
C GLN A 62 16.71 34.05 -8.22
N LEU A 63 15.96 33.22 -7.50
CA LEU A 63 16.27 32.86 -6.10
C LEU A 63 17.55 32.03 -6.00
N TYR A 64 17.81 31.12 -6.92
CA TYR A 64 19.05 30.34 -6.96
C TYR A 64 20.26 31.25 -7.13
N ARG A 65 20.21 32.19 -8.10
CA ARG A 65 21.31 33.13 -8.35
C ARG A 65 21.53 34.14 -7.23
N GLN A 66 20.47 34.43 -6.44
CA GLN A 66 20.58 35.21 -5.21
C GLN A 66 21.06 34.41 -4.01
N GLY A 67 21.35 33.12 -4.16
CA GLY A 67 21.75 32.23 -3.06
C GLY A 67 20.64 31.91 -2.06
N LYS A 68 19.37 32.24 -2.37
CA LYS A 68 18.20 32.00 -1.50
C LYS A 68 17.59 30.63 -1.71
N LEU A 69 17.79 30.01 -2.87
CA LEU A 69 17.36 28.65 -3.19
C LEU A 69 18.62 27.76 -3.34
N PRO A 70 18.75 26.65 -2.61
CA PRO A 70 19.96 25.81 -2.63
C PRO A 70 20.07 24.91 -3.86
N PHE A 71 19.08 24.93 -4.75
CA PHE A 71 19.03 24.10 -5.95
C PHE A 71 18.51 24.88 -7.15
N LEU A 72 18.92 24.47 -8.33
CA LEU A 72 18.32 24.88 -9.60
C LEU A 72 17.63 23.65 -10.21
N PRO A 73 16.27 23.67 -10.37
CA PRO A 73 15.57 22.53 -10.94
C PRO A 73 15.93 22.36 -12.43
N GLN A 74 15.99 21.12 -12.90
CA GLN A 74 16.08 20.83 -14.31
C GLN A 74 14.68 20.95 -14.95
N LEU A 75 14.59 21.57 -16.12
CA LEU A 75 13.32 21.67 -16.81
C LEU A 75 12.97 20.38 -17.55
N LEU A 76 11.70 20.02 -17.48
CA LEU A 76 11.14 18.86 -18.17
C LEU A 76 9.92 19.32 -18.97
N HIS A 77 10.07 19.39 -20.29
CA HIS A 77 8.98 19.71 -21.21
C HIS A 77 8.49 18.43 -21.89
N VAL A 78 7.17 18.26 -21.98
CA VAL A 78 6.56 17.13 -22.70
C VAL A 78 5.83 17.65 -23.92
N ASN A 79 6.35 17.28 -25.09
CA ASN A 79 5.70 17.46 -26.37
C ASN A 79 4.74 16.29 -26.60
N HIS A 80 3.43 16.56 -26.62
CA HIS A 80 2.39 15.54 -26.82
C HIS A 80 1.91 15.42 -28.27
N GLY A 81 2.41 16.29 -29.20
CA GLY A 81 2.12 16.21 -30.62
C GLY A 81 0.65 16.41 -31.03
N LEU A 82 -0.22 16.87 -30.11
CA LEU A 82 -1.65 17.03 -30.38
C LEU A 82 -1.96 18.29 -31.20
N GLN A 83 -1.04 19.23 -31.23
CA GLN A 83 -1.21 20.51 -31.94
C GLN A 83 -0.09 20.69 -32.96
N ALA A 84 -0.40 21.36 -34.05
CA ALA A 84 0.55 21.63 -35.14
C ALA A 84 1.80 22.37 -34.63
N ASP A 85 1.66 23.23 -33.62
CA ASP A 85 2.74 24.04 -33.07
C ASP A 85 3.53 23.38 -31.94
N SER A 86 3.23 22.13 -31.59
CA SER A 86 3.84 21.43 -30.45
C SER A 86 5.38 21.35 -30.52
N ASP A 87 5.95 21.17 -31.70
CA ASP A 87 7.41 21.17 -31.91
C ASP A 87 8.00 22.58 -31.76
N THR A 88 7.31 23.61 -32.22
CA THR A 88 7.70 25.01 -32.05
C THR A 88 7.71 25.40 -30.57
N TRP A 89 6.72 24.97 -29.81
CA TRP A 89 6.65 25.19 -28.36
C TRP A 89 7.80 24.50 -27.62
N ALA A 90 8.13 23.27 -27.99
CA ALA A 90 9.25 22.56 -27.41
C ALA A 90 10.59 23.28 -27.67
N MET A 91 10.82 23.76 -28.91
CA MET A 91 11.99 24.56 -29.25
C MET A 91 12.04 25.89 -28.48
N HIS A 92 10.90 26.53 -28.30
CA HIS A 92 10.78 27.77 -27.52
C HIS A 92 11.19 27.58 -26.05
N VAL A 93 10.68 26.53 -25.39
CA VAL A 93 11.09 26.19 -24.02
C VAL A 93 12.57 25.88 -23.93
N ALA A 94 13.10 25.08 -24.86
CA ALA A 94 14.51 24.74 -24.90
C ALA A 94 15.41 25.98 -25.10
N HIS A 95 15.02 26.89 -25.98
CA HIS A 95 15.74 28.13 -26.22
C HIS A 95 15.72 29.05 -24.99
N TRP A 96 14.53 29.21 -24.35
CA TRP A 96 14.43 29.97 -23.10
C TRP A 96 15.34 29.39 -22.02
N ALA A 97 15.32 28.07 -21.84
CA ALA A 97 16.17 27.38 -20.87
C ALA A 97 17.67 27.63 -21.15
N ALA A 98 18.10 27.58 -22.42
CA ALA A 98 19.47 27.83 -22.81
C ALA A 98 19.90 29.28 -22.49
N VAL A 99 19.06 30.29 -22.78
CA VAL A 99 19.31 31.69 -22.41
C VAL A 99 19.45 31.87 -20.89
N GLN A 100 18.67 31.11 -20.12
CA GLN A 100 18.77 31.13 -18.64
C GLN A 100 19.84 30.20 -18.07
N GLN A 101 20.54 29.46 -18.91
CA GLN A 101 21.55 28.47 -18.49
C GLN A 101 20.99 27.38 -17.56
N ILE A 102 19.77 26.92 -17.83
CA ILE A 102 19.11 25.86 -17.09
C ILE A 102 19.14 24.57 -17.92
N PRO A 103 19.47 23.41 -17.32
CA PRO A 103 19.29 22.14 -18.00
C PRO A 103 17.82 21.89 -18.37
N CYS A 104 17.57 21.55 -19.64
CA CYS A 104 16.22 21.27 -20.13
C CYS A 104 16.21 19.95 -20.91
N ARG A 105 15.19 19.13 -20.64
CA ARG A 105 14.91 17.92 -21.44
C ARG A 105 13.55 18.02 -22.09
N ILE A 106 13.52 17.69 -23.38
CA ILE A 106 12.27 17.60 -24.16
C ILE A 106 11.93 16.12 -24.30
N LEU A 107 10.75 15.74 -23.83
CA LEU A 107 10.20 14.40 -23.96
C LEU A 107 9.08 14.40 -24.99
N ARG A 108 8.91 13.28 -25.70
CA ARG A 108 7.77 13.08 -26.63
C ARG A 108 6.80 12.07 -25.99
N ALA A 109 5.53 12.44 -25.87
CA ALA A 109 4.48 11.56 -25.40
C ALA A 109 3.63 11.07 -26.57
N GLN A 110 3.33 9.77 -26.58
CA GLN A 110 2.32 9.20 -27.47
C GLN A 110 1.00 9.16 -26.71
N VAL A 111 0.00 9.88 -27.20
CA VAL A 111 -1.31 9.95 -26.58
C VAL A 111 -2.22 8.92 -27.25
N ASN A 112 -2.61 7.89 -26.50
CA ASN A 112 -3.57 6.89 -26.92
C ASN A 112 -4.98 7.30 -26.42
N GLY A 113 -5.71 8.06 -27.22
CA GLY A 113 -7.03 8.61 -26.90
C GLY A 113 -7.16 10.07 -27.34
N HIS A 114 -8.39 10.59 -27.26
CA HIS A 114 -8.69 11.96 -27.72
C HIS A 114 -9.12 12.90 -26.59
N ASP A 115 -9.10 12.40 -25.34
CA ASP A 115 -9.53 13.18 -24.19
C ASP A 115 -8.36 13.78 -23.39
N GLU A 116 -8.67 14.79 -22.58
CA GLU A 116 -7.70 15.48 -21.71
C GLU A 116 -7.06 14.52 -20.70
N GLN A 117 -7.83 13.50 -20.23
CA GLN A 117 -7.34 12.55 -19.26
C GLN A 117 -6.26 11.64 -19.87
N ALA A 118 -6.44 11.18 -21.11
CA ALA A 118 -5.44 10.39 -21.84
C ALA A 118 -4.16 11.19 -22.09
N ALA A 119 -4.29 12.45 -22.51
CA ALA A 119 -3.16 13.36 -22.70
C ALA A 119 -2.42 13.63 -21.39
N ARG A 120 -3.15 13.83 -20.29
CA ARG A 120 -2.58 13.99 -18.95
C ARG A 120 -1.86 12.72 -18.49
N GLN A 121 -2.45 11.55 -18.67
CA GLN A 121 -1.82 10.28 -18.32
C GLN A 121 -0.53 10.06 -19.10
N ALA A 122 -0.56 10.23 -20.41
CA ALA A 122 0.62 10.08 -21.27
C ALA A 122 1.76 11.03 -20.84
N ARG A 123 1.45 12.29 -20.49
CA ARG A 123 2.44 13.23 -19.95
C ARG A 123 3.10 12.72 -18.67
N TYR A 124 2.29 12.24 -17.70
CA TYR A 124 2.84 11.73 -16.45
C TYR A 124 3.64 10.45 -16.65
N ASP A 125 3.27 9.59 -17.58
CA ASP A 125 3.99 8.33 -17.85
C ASP A 125 5.38 8.59 -18.43
N VAL A 126 5.52 9.48 -19.42
CA VAL A 126 6.85 9.82 -19.97
C VAL A 126 7.70 10.61 -18.98
N MET A 127 7.10 11.51 -18.17
CA MET A 127 7.84 12.18 -17.09
C MET A 127 8.35 11.18 -16.08
N ARG A 128 7.52 10.23 -15.66
CA ARG A 128 7.90 9.18 -14.70
C ARG A 128 9.00 8.28 -15.24
N ALA A 129 8.94 7.88 -16.51
CA ALA A 129 9.98 7.07 -17.14
C ALA A 129 11.35 7.79 -17.20
N GLN A 130 11.35 9.14 -17.21
CA GLN A 130 12.56 9.97 -17.21
C GLN A 130 13.16 10.15 -15.81
N LEU A 131 12.35 10.11 -14.78
CA LEU A 131 12.73 10.39 -13.39
C LEU A 131 13.31 9.13 -12.74
N ASN A 132 14.33 9.31 -11.92
CA ASN A 132 14.83 8.22 -11.07
C ASN A 132 13.93 8.06 -9.83
N GLN A 133 14.18 6.95 -9.13
CA GLN A 133 13.52 6.73 -7.84
C GLN A 133 13.84 7.89 -6.90
N ASP A 134 12.79 8.40 -6.26
CA ASP A 134 12.84 9.52 -5.31
C ASP A 134 13.17 10.91 -5.90
N ASP A 135 13.27 11.07 -7.23
CA ASP A 135 13.30 12.40 -7.83
C ASP A 135 12.01 13.17 -7.51
N VAL A 136 12.12 14.49 -7.41
CA VAL A 136 10.98 15.40 -7.12
C VAL A 136 10.59 16.18 -8.36
N LEU A 137 9.30 16.16 -8.69
CA LEU A 137 8.73 16.93 -9.78
C LEU A 137 7.98 18.15 -9.24
N LEU A 138 8.52 19.34 -9.50
CA LEU A 138 7.89 20.61 -9.25
C LEU A 138 6.76 20.88 -10.25
N LEU A 139 5.62 21.34 -9.74
CA LEU A 139 4.43 21.67 -10.52
C LEU A 139 3.91 23.05 -10.13
N ALA A 140 3.62 23.88 -11.12
CA ALA A 140 3.14 25.26 -10.94
C ALA A 140 1.61 25.36 -10.72
N HIS A 141 1.00 24.36 -10.06
CA HIS A 141 -0.41 24.43 -9.69
C HIS A 141 -0.62 25.52 -8.62
N HIS A 142 -1.72 26.26 -8.74
CA HIS A 142 -2.01 27.44 -7.94
C HIS A 142 -3.42 27.37 -7.29
N ALA A 143 -3.82 28.41 -6.55
CA ALA A 143 -5.07 28.43 -5.78
C ALA A 143 -6.31 28.27 -6.67
N ASP A 144 -6.30 28.83 -7.87
CA ASP A 144 -7.41 28.69 -8.82
C ASP A 144 -7.55 27.24 -9.30
N ASP A 145 -6.45 26.55 -9.63
CA ASP A 145 -6.47 25.11 -9.94
C ASP A 145 -6.99 24.27 -8.76
N GLN A 146 -6.66 24.69 -7.55
CA GLN A 146 -7.14 24.05 -6.33
C GLN A 146 -8.66 24.22 -6.20
N ALA A 147 -9.17 25.44 -6.41
CA ALA A 147 -10.59 25.73 -6.35
C ALA A 147 -11.38 24.94 -7.41
N GLU A 148 -10.90 24.92 -8.66
CA GLU A 148 -11.48 24.11 -9.73
C GLU A 148 -11.53 22.63 -9.34
N THR A 149 -10.43 22.08 -8.80
CA THR A 149 -10.34 20.68 -8.38
C THR A 149 -11.32 20.35 -7.26
N VAL A 150 -11.47 21.24 -6.27
CA VAL A 150 -12.41 21.06 -5.15
C VAL A 150 -13.84 21.07 -5.65
N LEU A 151 -14.21 22.05 -6.51
CA LEU A 151 -15.56 22.12 -7.08
C LEU A 151 -15.90 20.90 -7.94
N MET A 152 -14.98 20.47 -8.80
CA MET A 152 -15.19 19.24 -9.58
C MET A 152 -15.50 18.05 -8.69
N ARG A 153 -14.72 17.87 -7.63
CA ARG A 153 -14.90 16.76 -6.69
C ARG A 153 -16.16 16.90 -5.84
N LEU A 154 -16.55 18.13 -5.49
CA LEU A 154 -17.80 18.41 -4.78
C LEU A 154 -19.01 17.99 -5.61
N ILE A 155 -19.05 18.36 -6.89
CA ILE A 155 -20.12 17.98 -7.83
C ILE A 155 -20.17 16.45 -8.01
N GLN A 156 -19.03 15.76 -7.92
CA GLN A 156 -18.94 14.30 -7.97
C GLN A 156 -19.30 13.60 -6.65
N GLY A 157 -19.69 14.34 -5.60
CA GLY A 157 -20.06 13.78 -4.31
C GLY A 157 -18.88 13.29 -3.46
N ALA A 158 -17.70 13.88 -3.64
CA ALA A 158 -16.51 13.48 -2.87
C ALA A 158 -16.65 13.82 -1.38
N GLY A 159 -16.16 12.92 -0.51
CA GLY A 159 -16.05 13.17 0.93
C GLY A 159 -14.79 13.97 1.30
N VAL A 160 -14.45 13.99 2.60
CA VAL A 160 -13.34 14.78 3.17
C VAL A 160 -12.04 14.60 2.40
N ASN A 161 -11.64 13.35 2.12
CA ASN A 161 -10.43 13.03 1.37
C ASN A 161 -10.42 13.65 -0.04
N GLY A 162 -11.53 13.57 -0.77
CA GLY A 162 -11.66 14.17 -2.09
C GLY A 162 -11.63 15.68 -2.04
N LEU A 163 -12.40 16.28 -1.13
CA LEU A 163 -12.50 17.73 -0.98
C LEU A 163 -11.25 18.41 -0.40
N SER A 164 -10.32 17.64 0.17
CA SER A 164 -8.98 18.14 0.54
C SER A 164 -8.15 18.63 -0.66
N GLY A 165 -8.64 18.45 -1.88
CA GLY A 165 -8.05 18.96 -3.10
C GLY A 165 -6.71 18.32 -3.47
N MET A 166 -5.86 19.09 -4.16
CA MET A 166 -4.48 18.68 -4.43
C MET A 166 -3.64 18.88 -3.17
N GLN A 167 -2.71 17.96 -2.94
CA GLN A 167 -1.76 18.08 -1.84
C GLN A 167 -0.50 18.82 -2.28
N PRO A 168 0.09 19.70 -1.42
CA PRO A 168 1.36 20.36 -1.71
C PRO A 168 2.48 19.38 -2.00
N TRP A 169 2.53 18.29 -1.22
CA TRP A 169 3.45 17.18 -1.40
C TRP A 169 2.68 15.87 -1.57
N ARG A 170 3.02 15.10 -2.59
CA ARG A 170 2.41 13.78 -2.83
C ARG A 170 3.43 12.82 -3.43
N ILE A 171 3.54 11.64 -2.84
CA ILE A 171 4.29 10.53 -3.43
C ILE A 171 3.36 9.73 -4.34
N GLN A 172 3.78 9.52 -5.57
CA GLN A 172 3.12 8.61 -6.52
C GLN A 172 3.99 7.38 -6.72
N THR A 173 3.38 6.20 -6.57
CA THR A 173 4.05 4.92 -6.80
C THR A 173 3.37 4.20 -7.96
N GLN A 174 4.15 3.67 -8.90
CA GLN A 174 3.68 2.81 -9.99
C GLN A 174 4.70 1.69 -10.19
N GLY A 175 4.30 0.45 -9.90
CA GLY A 175 5.26 -0.66 -9.78
C GLY A 175 6.30 -0.36 -8.70
N THR A 176 7.57 -0.47 -9.04
CA THR A 176 8.70 -0.15 -8.16
C THR A 176 9.11 1.33 -8.17
N GLN A 177 8.63 2.11 -9.14
CA GLN A 177 9.00 3.52 -9.27
C GLN A 177 8.20 4.40 -8.32
N ARG A 178 8.89 5.29 -7.62
CA ARG A 178 8.33 6.33 -6.75
C ARG A 178 8.76 7.69 -7.27
N MET A 179 7.82 8.61 -7.33
CA MET A 179 8.04 10.00 -7.72
C MET A 179 7.33 10.93 -6.74
N ALA A 180 8.03 11.91 -6.22
CA ALA A 180 7.41 12.95 -5.40
C ALA A 180 6.92 14.10 -6.29
N LEU A 181 5.70 14.56 -6.05
CA LEU A 181 5.13 15.77 -6.65
C LEU A 181 5.14 16.88 -5.62
N TRP A 182 5.74 18.02 -5.95
CA TRP A 182 5.75 19.19 -5.09
C TRP A 182 5.07 20.38 -5.78
N ARG A 183 4.13 21.03 -5.07
CA ARG A 183 3.30 22.15 -5.57
C ARG A 183 3.40 23.33 -4.61
N PRO A 184 4.44 24.14 -4.68
CA PRO A 184 4.69 25.21 -3.70
C PRO A 184 3.69 26.37 -3.79
N TRP A 185 2.96 26.51 -4.89
CA TRP A 185 2.07 27.63 -5.15
C TRP A 185 0.57 27.34 -4.98
N LEU A 186 0.19 26.25 -4.32
CA LEU A 186 -1.23 25.91 -4.14
C LEU A 186 -2.05 26.97 -3.37
N THR A 187 -1.41 27.88 -2.68
CA THR A 187 -2.05 29.00 -1.97
C THR A 187 -1.92 30.33 -2.72
N VAL A 188 -1.22 30.37 -3.84
CA VAL A 188 -0.98 31.58 -4.64
C VAL A 188 -2.08 31.75 -5.68
N LYS A 189 -2.65 32.96 -5.79
CA LYS A 189 -3.63 33.28 -6.84
C LYS A 189 -2.98 33.37 -8.23
N ARG A 190 -3.69 32.91 -9.24
CA ARG A 190 -3.26 33.02 -10.64
C ARG A 190 -3.01 34.47 -11.05
N ALA A 191 -3.78 35.43 -10.50
CA ALA A 191 -3.60 36.87 -10.75
C ALA A 191 -2.18 37.34 -10.38
N ASN A 192 -1.63 36.91 -9.24
CA ASN A 192 -0.27 37.27 -8.80
C ASN A 192 0.78 36.73 -9.77
N ILE A 193 0.61 35.48 -10.22
CA ILE A 193 1.49 34.85 -11.22
C ILE A 193 1.42 35.61 -12.55
N SER A 194 0.21 35.98 -12.97
CA SER A 194 -0.01 36.74 -14.20
C SER A 194 0.65 38.12 -14.15
N ASN A 195 0.48 38.85 -13.04
CA ASN A 195 1.11 40.16 -12.83
C ASN A 195 2.63 40.09 -12.85
N TYR A 196 3.19 39.02 -12.23
CA TYR A 196 4.63 38.78 -12.26
C TYR A 196 5.13 38.48 -13.67
N ALA A 197 4.46 37.59 -14.43
CA ALA A 197 4.82 37.29 -15.81
C ALA A 197 4.76 38.51 -16.73
N GLN A 198 3.72 39.35 -16.59
CA GLN A 198 3.55 40.58 -17.35
C GLN A 198 4.59 41.65 -17.00
N ARG A 199 4.88 41.84 -15.70
CA ARG A 199 5.90 42.80 -15.24
C ARG A 199 7.28 42.45 -15.79
N LEU A 200 7.63 41.18 -15.85
CA LEU A 200 8.89 40.73 -16.39
C LEU A 200 8.88 40.51 -17.93
N LYS A 201 7.72 40.68 -18.57
CA LYS A 201 7.52 40.42 -19.99
C LYS A 201 8.02 39.02 -20.37
N LEU A 202 7.63 37.99 -19.58
CA LEU A 202 8.04 36.64 -19.85
C LEU A 202 7.48 36.15 -21.18
N PRO A 203 8.30 35.43 -21.98
CA PRO A 203 7.88 34.93 -23.28
C PRO A 203 7.12 33.61 -23.13
N TYR A 204 6.01 33.60 -22.41
CA TYR A 204 5.19 32.41 -22.25
C TYR A 204 4.31 32.15 -23.48
N ILE A 205 3.90 30.91 -23.64
CA ILE A 205 3.01 30.44 -24.68
C ILE A 205 1.59 30.50 -24.16
N ASP A 206 0.71 31.20 -24.87
CA ASP A 206 -0.74 31.13 -24.64
C ASP A 206 -1.33 30.03 -25.52
N ASP A 207 -1.69 28.91 -24.92
CA ASP A 207 -2.32 27.78 -25.60
C ASP A 207 -3.83 28.08 -25.73
N PRO A 208 -4.37 28.26 -26.94
CA PRO A 208 -5.77 28.61 -27.16
C PRO A 208 -6.74 27.52 -26.68
N THR A 209 -6.28 26.27 -26.51
CA THR A 209 -7.13 25.18 -25.98
C THR A 209 -7.45 25.32 -24.49
N ASN A 210 -6.68 26.12 -23.76
CA ASN A 210 -6.98 26.40 -22.35
C ASN A 210 -8.28 27.19 -22.16
N ASP A 211 -8.72 27.94 -23.17
CA ASP A 211 -9.91 28.80 -23.14
C ASP A 211 -11.06 28.27 -24.03
N ALA A 212 -10.93 27.08 -24.61
CA ALA A 212 -11.90 26.52 -25.56
C ALA A 212 -13.24 26.06 -24.92
N GLY A 213 -13.31 25.92 -23.59
CA GLY A 213 -14.55 25.56 -22.89
C GLY A 213 -14.99 24.10 -23.00
N ASP A 214 -14.24 23.27 -23.70
CA ASP A 214 -14.65 21.91 -24.11
C ASP A 214 -14.65 20.87 -22.98
N ASN A 215 -14.21 21.23 -21.77
CA ASN A 215 -14.16 20.30 -20.64
C ASN A 215 -14.71 20.92 -19.34
N VAL A 216 -15.06 20.07 -18.36
CA VAL A 216 -15.66 20.49 -17.09
C VAL A 216 -14.81 21.54 -16.36
N ARG A 217 -13.48 21.46 -16.43
CA ARG A 217 -12.58 22.40 -15.78
C ARG A 217 -12.63 23.78 -16.44
N SER A 218 -12.64 23.83 -17.76
CA SER A 218 -12.79 25.08 -18.52
C SER A 218 -14.15 25.72 -18.25
N GLY A 219 -15.24 24.92 -18.23
CA GLY A 219 -16.58 25.40 -17.88
C GLY A 219 -16.63 25.98 -16.46
N LEU A 220 -16.04 25.32 -15.47
CA LEU A 220 -15.94 25.87 -14.11
C LEU A 220 -15.21 27.22 -14.09
N ARG A 221 -14.10 27.32 -14.81
CA ARG A 221 -13.28 28.54 -14.88
C ARG A 221 -13.99 29.69 -15.55
N LEU A 222 -14.67 29.43 -16.69
CA LEU A 222 -15.26 30.48 -17.52
C LEU A 222 -16.67 30.88 -17.07
N ASP A 223 -17.47 29.91 -16.62
CA ASP A 223 -18.89 30.12 -16.37
C ASP A 223 -19.22 30.19 -14.88
N ILE A 224 -18.63 29.37 -14.04
CA ILE A 224 -19.03 29.23 -12.63
C ILE A 224 -18.21 30.12 -11.71
N MET A 225 -16.86 30.11 -11.84
CA MET A 225 -16.01 30.91 -10.95
C MET A 225 -16.27 32.40 -11.02
N PRO A 226 -16.53 33.02 -12.19
CA PRO A 226 -16.91 34.43 -12.25
C PRO A 226 -18.22 34.72 -11.53
N VAL A 227 -19.23 33.84 -11.65
CA VAL A 227 -20.51 33.97 -10.94
C VAL A 227 -20.29 33.91 -9.43
N LEU A 228 -19.52 32.94 -8.93
CA LEU A 228 -19.21 32.81 -7.51
C LEU A 228 -18.47 34.06 -6.99
N ALA A 229 -17.59 34.65 -7.80
CA ALA A 229 -16.84 35.85 -7.45
C ALA A 229 -17.74 37.10 -7.29
N THR A 230 -18.93 37.17 -7.92
CA THR A 230 -19.90 38.23 -7.70
C THR A 230 -20.50 38.19 -6.30
N TYR A 231 -20.64 36.98 -5.72
CA TYR A 231 -21.13 36.81 -4.34
C TYR A 231 -20.03 36.97 -3.30
N ASN A 232 -18.81 36.58 -3.64
CA ASN A 232 -17.66 36.71 -2.75
C ASN A 232 -16.36 36.82 -3.57
N SER A 233 -15.76 38.02 -3.57
CA SER A 233 -14.50 38.28 -4.30
C SER A 233 -13.31 37.42 -3.82
N ASN A 234 -13.39 36.85 -2.61
CA ASN A 234 -12.37 35.98 -2.05
C ASN A 234 -12.70 34.46 -2.19
N VAL A 235 -13.62 34.11 -3.10
CA VAL A 235 -14.10 32.72 -3.24
C VAL A 235 -12.97 31.73 -3.47
N ILE A 236 -11.96 32.08 -4.28
CA ILE A 236 -10.79 31.21 -4.56
C ILE A 236 -10.02 30.94 -3.28
N ASP A 237 -9.67 31.95 -2.52
CA ASP A 237 -8.95 31.82 -1.26
C ASP A 237 -9.75 31.01 -0.23
N ASN A 238 -11.06 31.26 -0.18
CA ASN A 238 -11.95 30.57 0.75
C ASN A 238 -12.04 29.06 0.42
N ILE A 239 -12.15 28.71 -0.86
CA ILE A 239 -12.15 27.29 -1.29
C ILE A 239 -10.79 26.65 -1.02
N ALA A 240 -9.68 27.33 -1.36
CA ALA A 240 -8.33 26.81 -1.10
C ALA A 240 -8.08 26.60 0.40
N ARG A 241 -8.51 27.53 1.25
CA ARG A 241 -8.45 27.42 2.71
C ARG A 241 -9.32 26.27 3.24
N SER A 242 -10.55 26.14 2.73
CA SER A 242 -11.42 25.01 3.09
C SER A 242 -10.78 23.66 2.73
N ALA A 243 -10.14 23.55 1.56
CA ALA A 243 -9.42 22.37 1.17
C ALA A 243 -8.24 22.05 2.11
N GLN A 244 -7.55 23.07 2.62
CA GLN A 244 -6.49 22.90 3.61
C GLN A 244 -7.05 22.37 4.94
N LEU A 245 -8.11 22.99 5.48
CA LEU A 245 -8.75 22.52 6.71
C LEU A 245 -9.27 21.09 6.60
N LEU A 246 -9.84 20.72 5.45
CA LEU A 246 -10.28 19.35 5.16
C LEU A 246 -9.09 18.38 5.07
N ARG A 247 -7.94 18.83 4.62
CA ARG A 247 -6.70 18.03 4.60
C ARG A 247 -6.23 17.75 6.02
N ASP A 248 -6.21 18.75 6.89
CA ASP A 248 -5.83 18.61 8.29
C ASP A 248 -6.79 17.63 9.00
N ALA A 249 -8.11 17.78 8.78
CA ALA A 249 -9.11 16.84 9.26
C ALA A 249 -8.86 15.41 8.75
N GLN A 250 -8.50 15.24 7.47
CA GLN A 250 -8.19 13.92 6.91
C GLN A 250 -6.96 13.28 7.55
N LEU A 251 -5.94 14.07 7.89
CA LEU A 251 -4.76 13.57 8.61
C LEU A 251 -5.14 13.06 10.00
N ILE A 252 -5.98 13.79 10.73
CA ILE A 252 -6.50 13.35 12.05
C ILE A 252 -7.31 12.06 11.92
N ILE A 253 -8.20 11.98 10.92
CA ILE A 253 -9.00 10.78 10.64
C ILE A 253 -8.11 9.57 10.33
N ASN A 254 -7.08 9.77 9.51
CA ASN A 254 -6.15 8.71 9.17
C ASN A 254 -5.33 8.24 10.37
N ALA A 255 -4.83 9.17 11.21
CA ALA A 255 -4.10 8.84 12.42
C ALA A 255 -4.95 8.00 13.38
N GLN A 256 -6.22 8.41 13.59
CA GLN A 256 -7.16 7.64 14.41
C GLN A 256 -7.43 6.25 13.81
N ALA A 257 -7.60 6.14 12.50
CA ALA A 257 -7.82 4.85 11.84
C ALA A 257 -6.62 3.90 11.98
N VAL A 258 -5.40 4.42 11.95
CA VAL A 258 -4.16 3.65 12.19
C VAL A 258 -4.11 3.15 13.64
N GLU A 259 -4.41 4.01 14.61
CA GLU A 259 -4.44 3.64 16.03
C GLU A 259 -5.50 2.56 16.31
N ASP A 260 -6.72 2.75 15.80
CA ASP A 260 -7.80 1.77 15.93
C ASP A 260 -7.40 0.43 15.32
N LEU A 261 -6.75 0.46 14.16
CA LEU A 261 -6.33 -0.73 13.44
C LEU A 261 -5.30 -1.55 14.24
N GLN A 262 -4.31 -0.91 14.86
CA GLN A 262 -3.31 -1.57 15.71
C GLN A 262 -3.95 -2.35 16.88
N GLN A 263 -5.05 -1.85 17.43
CA GLN A 263 -5.76 -2.50 18.53
C GLN A 263 -6.68 -3.64 18.10
N ILE A 264 -7.20 -3.57 16.86
CA ILE A 264 -8.27 -4.45 16.38
C ILE A 264 -7.73 -5.56 15.48
N GLU A 265 -6.61 -5.36 14.80
CA GLU A 265 -5.97 -6.38 13.99
C GLU A 265 -5.52 -7.59 14.82
N VAL A 266 -5.65 -8.78 14.23
CA VAL A 266 -5.20 -10.03 14.83
C VAL A 266 -3.80 -10.34 14.31
N ALA A 267 -2.78 -9.86 15.00
CA ALA A 267 -1.38 -9.91 14.56
C ALA A 267 -0.88 -11.32 14.21
N SER A 268 -1.31 -12.34 14.98
CA SER A 268 -0.92 -13.74 14.76
C SER A 268 -1.45 -14.35 13.46
N LEU A 269 -2.46 -13.72 12.84
CA LEU A 269 -3.08 -14.18 11.60
C LEU A 269 -2.77 -13.27 10.40
N GLN A 270 -1.85 -12.30 10.55
CA GLN A 270 -1.48 -11.39 9.48
C GLN A 270 -0.41 -11.99 8.57
N LEU A 271 -0.55 -11.73 7.26
CA LEU A 271 0.49 -12.01 6.28
C LEU A 271 0.58 -10.82 5.30
N SER A 272 1.23 -9.75 5.71
CA SER A 272 1.44 -8.54 4.90
C SER A 272 0.16 -8.11 4.13
N SER A 273 0.20 -7.99 2.81
CA SER A 273 -0.97 -7.68 1.97
C SER A 273 -1.83 -8.90 1.61
N ALA A 274 -1.31 -10.13 1.81
CA ALA A 274 -1.95 -11.38 1.36
C ALA A 274 -3.15 -11.77 2.24
N GLN A 275 -2.98 -11.70 3.56
CA GLN A 275 -4.06 -11.95 4.53
C GLN A 275 -4.07 -10.90 5.63
N ARG A 276 -5.20 -10.21 5.78
CA ARG A 276 -5.45 -9.24 6.86
C ARG A 276 -6.68 -9.66 7.64
N VAL A 277 -6.61 -9.57 8.96
CA VAL A 277 -7.68 -10.07 9.84
C VAL A 277 -8.03 -9.05 10.91
N LEU A 278 -9.32 -8.74 11.06
CA LEU A 278 -9.87 -7.91 12.13
C LEU A 278 -10.69 -8.72 13.12
N ASN A 279 -10.61 -8.37 14.39
CA ASN A 279 -11.50 -8.88 15.41
C ASN A 279 -12.84 -8.11 15.37
N ILE A 280 -13.94 -8.80 15.12
CA ILE A 280 -15.27 -8.20 14.97
C ILE A 280 -15.77 -7.60 16.29
N GLY A 281 -15.59 -8.30 17.42
CA GLY A 281 -16.04 -7.79 18.72
C GLY A 281 -15.36 -6.46 19.08
N LYS A 282 -14.06 -6.35 18.84
CA LYS A 282 -13.33 -5.09 19.05
C LYS A 282 -13.76 -4.00 18.03
N LEU A 283 -14.02 -4.37 16.78
CA LEU A 283 -14.54 -3.45 15.77
C LEU A 283 -15.91 -2.89 16.19
N GLN A 284 -16.83 -3.75 16.61
CA GLN A 284 -18.17 -3.37 17.03
C GLN A 284 -18.20 -2.52 18.32
N ALA A 285 -17.17 -2.59 19.15
CA ALA A 285 -17.02 -1.74 20.32
C ALA A 285 -16.72 -0.27 19.98
N LEU A 286 -16.29 0.02 18.75
CA LEU A 286 -16.10 1.40 18.29
C LEU A 286 -17.45 2.05 17.94
N PRO A 287 -17.55 3.40 18.01
CA PRO A 287 -18.67 4.14 17.42
C PRO A 287 -18.79 3.88 15.91
N ILE A 288 -20.00 3.88 15.37
CA ILE A 288 -20.30 3.48 13.96
C ILE A 288 -19.45 4.27 12.95
N TYR A 289 -19.23 5.58 13.17
CA TYR A 289 -18.42 6.39 12.26
C TYR A 289 -16.95 5.96 12.26
N ARG A 290 -16.39 5.52 13.42
CA ARG A 290 -15.03 4.97 13.50
C ARG A 290 -14.95 3.58 12.88
N GLN A 291 -15.98 2.73 13.05
CA GLN A 291 -16.04 1.42 12.37
C GLN A 291 -15.93 1.57 10.87
N ARG A 292 -16.73 2.44 10.25
CA ARG A 292 -16.69 2.68 8.80
C ARG A 292 -15.35 3.25 8.33
N GLN A 293 -14.79 4.18 9.10
CA GLN A 293 -13.51 4.79 8.75
C GLN A 293 -12.36 3.80 8.87
N LEU A 294 -12.37 2.96 9.91
CA LEU A 294 -11.42 1.86 10.06
C LEU A 294 -11.53 0.88 8.88
N LEU A 295 -12.74 0.45 8.53
CA LEU A 295 -12.94 -0.46 7.40
C LEU A 295 -12.47 0.14 6.08
N HIS A 296 -12.76 1.43 5.83
CA HIS A 296 -12.23 2.14 4.67
C HIS A 296 -10.70 2.13 4.63
N HIS A 297 -10.05 2.42 5.75
CA HIS A 297 -8.60 2.42 5.88
C HIS A 297 -8.01 1.00 5.70
N TRP A 298 -8.57 0.00 6.39
CA TRP A 298 -8.14 -1.39 6.34
C TRP A 298 -8.25 -2.01 4.94
N LEU A 299 -9.35 -1.76 4.25
CA LEU A 299 -9.54 -2.21 2.86
C LEU A 299 -8.51 -1.55 1.93
N GLY A 300 -8.30 -0.24 2.07
CA GLY A 300 -7.42 0.54 1.20
C GLY A 300 -5.92 0.31 1.40
N GLN A 301 -5.50 -0.39 2.46
CA GLN A 301 -4.09 -0.65 2.71
C GLN A 301 -3.44 -1.42 1.53
N TYR A 302 -2.25 -0.98 1.13
CA TYR A 302 -1.45 -1.50 0.01
C TYR A 302 -2.04 -1.23 -1.39
N GLU A 303 -3.21 -0.56 -1.48
CA GLU A 303 -3.82 -0.17 -2.74
C GLU A 303 -3.63 1.33 -3.03
N PRO A 304 -3.39 1.71 -4.29
CA PRO A 304 -3.16 3.11 -4.66
C PRO A 304 -4.45 3.94 -4.68
N LEU A 305 -5.60 3.27 -4.78
CA LEU A 305 -6.92 3.90 -4.78
C LEU A 305 -7.75 3.40 -3.59
N PRO A 306 -8.51 4.29 -2.95
CA PRO A 306 -9.38 3.89 -1.85
C PRO A 306 -10.51 2.98 -2.33
N PRO A 307 -11.09 2.16 -1.44
CA PRO A 307 -12.27 1.36 -1.75
C PRO A 307 -13.49 2.26 -2.02
N ALA A 308 -14.38 1.79 -2.88
CA ALA A 308 -15.66 2.47 -3.10
C ALA A 308 -16.51 2.45 -1.81
N LYS A 309 -17.31 3.49 -1.60
CA LYS A 309 -18.21 3.57 -0.43
C LYS A 309 -19.11 2.34 -0.29
N GLN A 310 -19.70 1.86 -1.39
CA GLN A 310 -20.55 0.68 -1.40
C GLN A 310 -19.84 -0.54 -0.80
N LEU A 311 -18.59 -0.80 -1.18
CA LEU A 311 -17.83 -1.91 -0.62
C LEU A 311 -17.63 -1.77 0.90
N VAL A 312 -17.35 -0.55 1.38
CA VAL A 312 -17.19 -0.30 2.83
C VAL A 312 -18.49 -0.57 3.57
N ASP A 313 -19.63 -0.14 3.01
CA ASP A 313 -20.96 -0.38 3.58
C ASP A 313 -21.30 -1.88 3.55
N ASP A 314 -20.99 -2.61 2.48
CA ASP A 314 -21.23 -4.06 2.37
C ASP A 314 -20.36 -4.84 3.40
N VAL A 315 -19.09 -4.46 3.57
CA VAL A 315 -18.20 -5.07 4.57
C VAL A 315 -18.63 -4.72 6.00
N PHE A 316 -19.11 -3.49 6.21
CA PHE A 316 -19.72 -3.10 7.48
C PHE A 316 -20.93 -3.98 7.80
N MET A 317 -21.86 -4.17 6.85
CA MET A 317 -23.02 -5.05 7.03
C MET A 317 -22.60 -6.51 7.29
N LEU A 318 -21.56 -7.01 6.59
CA LEU A 318 -21.00 -8.34 6.83
C LEU A 318 -20.47 -8.48 8.27
N SER A 319 -19.85 -7.43 8.81
CA SER A 319 -19.33 -7.43 10.18
C SER A 319 -20.44 -7.45 11.25
N GLN A 320 -21.64 -6.95 10.93
CA GLN A 320 -22.79 -6.87 11.87
C GLN A 320 -23.64 -8.14 11.93
N ARG A 321 -23.39 -9.12 11.06
CA ARG A 321 -24.18 -10.37 11.04
C ARG A 321 -23.95 -11.18 12.30
N GLU A 322 -24.99 -11.85 12.77
CA GLU A 322 -24.96 -12.67 14.00
C GLU A 322 -24.78 -14.15 13.70
N ASP A 323 -25.11 -14.61 12.47
CA ASP A 323 -25.08 -16.02 12.15
C ASP A 323 -23.64 -16.54 11.96
N PRO A 324 -23.21 -17.58 12.73
CA PRO A 324 -21.83 -18.03 12.76
C PRO A 324 -21.44 -18.88 11.54
N ASP A 325 -22.38 -19.49 10.82
CA ASP A 325 -22.11 -20.43 9.72
C ASP A 325 -22.21 -19.73 8.33
N HIS A 326 -22.15 -18.43 8.31
CA HIS A 326 -22.30 -17.60 7.13
C HIS A 326 -21.16 -17.80 6.13
N GLN A 327 -21.51 -18.08 4.87
CA GLN A 327 -20.54 -18.31 3.80
C GLN A 327 -20.46 -17.16 2.77
N THR A 328 -21.06 -15.98 3.08
CA THR A 328 -20.95 -14.84 2.17
C THR A 328 -19.53 -14.34 2.08
N ALA A 329 -19.04 -14.29 0.87
CA ALA A 329 -17.79 -13.66 0.51
C ALA A 329 -18.08 -12.48 -0.42
N LEU A 330 -17.42 -11.36 -0.18
CA LEU A 330 -17.46 -10.17 -1.04
C LEU A 330 -16.20 -10.17 -1.89
N PHE A 331 -16.37 -10.03 -3.20
CA PHE A 331 -15.24 -9.90 -4.11
C PHE A 331 -14.95 -8.44 -4.39
N TRP A 332 -13.68 -8.06 -4.33
CA TRP A 332 -13.22 -6.72 -4.63
C TRP A 332 -12.08 -6.74 -5.63
N GLN A 333 -12.31 -6.22 -6.84
CA GLN A 333 -11.28 -5.93 -7.82
C GLN A 333 -10.66 -4.56 -7.49
N ALA A 334 -9.53 -4.55 -6.82
CA ALA A 334 -8.75 -3.35 -6.56
C ALA A 334 -7.78 -3.05 -7.73
N ARG A 335 -6.97 -2.00 -7.60
CA ARG A 335 -6.08 -1.57 -8.70
C ARG A 335 -4.89 -2.50 -8.92
N LYS A 336 -4.29 -3.00 -7.84
CA LYS A 336 -3.12 -3.89 -7.92
C LYS A 336 -3.50 -5.35 -8.03
N GLN A 337 -4.48 -5.79 -7.27
CA GLN A 337 -4.90 -7.19 -7.20
C GLN A 337 -6.36 -7.30 -6.75
N SER A 338 -6.89 -8.50 -6.82
CA SER A 338 -8.22 -8.79 -6.29
C SER A 338 -8.17 -9.40 -4.90
N TYR A 339 -9.25 -9.17 -4.16
CA TYR A 339 -9.41 -9.64 -2.79
C TYR A 339 -10.76 -10.31 -2.60
N THR A 340 -10.79 -11.31 -1.73
CA THR A 340 -12.00 -11.87 -1.15
C THR A 340 -12.10 -11.41 0.30
N ILE A 341 -13.21 -10.78 0.66
CA ILE A 341 -13.52 -10.37 2.03
C ILE A 341 -14.58 -11.32 2.56
N CYS A 342 -14.29 -11.99 3.66
CA CYS A 342 -15.20 -12.93 4.27
C CYS A 342 -15.15 -12.88 5.80
N ARG A 343 -16.19 -13.37 6.42
CA ARG A 343 -16.29 -13.52 7.88
C ARG A 343 -16.14 -14.99 8.23
N TYR A 344 -15.36 -15.27 9.26
CA TYR A 344 -15.32 -16.56 9.92
C TYR A 344 -15.28 -16.38 11.43
N ARG A 345 -16.29 -16.89 12.13
CA ARG A 345 -16.49 -16.66 13.56
C ARG A 345 -16.48 -15.15 13.90
N GLN A 346 -15.71 -14.76 14.90
CA GLN A 346 -15.55 -13.37 15.34
C GLN A 346 -14.41 -12.63 14.62
N GLN A 347 -14.12 -13.02 13.38
CA GLN A 347 -13.04 -12.43 12.60
C GLN A 347 -13.49 -12.11 11.19
N LEU A 348 -13.03 -10.97 10.68
CA LEU A 348 -13.21 -10.49 9.32
C LEU A 348 -11.88 -10.60 8.57
N TYR A 349 -11.87 -11.29 7.44
CA TYR A 349 -10.68 -11.58 6.64
C TYR A 349 -10.72 -10.81 5.33
N ARG A 350 -9.57 -10.26 4.92
CA ARG A 350 -9.29 -9.80 3.56
C ARG A 350 -8.16 -10.66 3.00
N LEU A 351 -8.47 -11.44 1.99
CA LEU A 351 -7.59 -12.44 1.38
C LEU A 351 -7.30 -12.05 -0.05
N SER A 352 -6.03 -11.99 -0.44
CA SER A 352 -5.66 -11.75 -1.83
C SER A 352 -5.91 -12.99 -2.69
N SER A 353 -6.20 -12.80 -3.98
CA SER A 353 -6.40 -13.91 -4.93
C SER A 353 -5.17 -14.79 -5.04
N ASP A 354 -3.97 -14.18 -5.08
CA ASP A 354 -2.70 -14.91 -5.14
C ASP A 354 -2.53 -15.83 -3.93
N TRP A 355 -2.91 -15.35 -2.75
CA TRP A 355 -2.86 -16.13 -1.51
C TRP A 355 -3.83 -17.31 -1.55
N LEU A 356 -5.07 -17.08 -2.00
CA LEU A 356 -6.05 -18.15 -2.13
C LEU A 356 -5.61 -19.22 -3.14
N THR A 357 -5.10 -18.80 -4.30
CA THR A 357 -4.55 -19.73 -5.31
C THR A 357 -3.36 -20.54 -4.76
N TRP A 358 -2.49 -19.90 -3.99
CA TRP A 358 -1.36 -20.60 -3.36
C TRP A 358 -1.83 -21.63 -2.32
N LEU A 359 -2.89 -21.35 -1.57
CA LEU A 359 -3.46 -22.30 -0.61
C LEU A 359 -4.06 -23.55 -1.27
N GLU A 360 -4.42 -23.49 -2.54
CA GLU A 360 -4.91 -24.63 -3.33
C GLU A 360 -3.80 -25.52 -3.89
N LEU A 361 -2.54 -25.08 -3.84
CA LEU A 361 -1.43 -25.91 -4.30
C LEU A 361 -1.34 -27.19 -3.45
N PRO A 362 -1.08 -28.36 -4.09
CA PRO A 362 -1.02 -29.64 -3.37
C PRO A 362 0.14 -29.66 -2.38
N LEU A 363 -0.10 -30.30 -1.24
CA LEU A 363 0.92 -30.64 -0.27
C LEU A 363 1.41 -32.07 -0.57
N THR A 364 2.73 -32.26 -0.58
CA THR A 364 3.34 -33.60 -0.76
C THR A 364 3.82 -34.13 0.57
N LYS A 365 3.71 -35.45 0.75
CA LYS A 365 4.27 -36.12 1.92
C LYS A 365 5.80 -35.97 1.89
N GLN A 366 6.38 -35.55 3.02
CA GLN A 366 7.83 -35.45 3.20
C GLN A 366 8.27 -36.30 4.38
N ILE A 367 9.44 -36.86 4.29
CA ILE A 367 10.03 -37.74 5.32
C ILE A 367 11.40 -37.18 5.68
N GLN A 368 11.68 -37.03 6.96
CA GLN A 368 12.95 -36.57 7.50
C GLN A 368 13.47 -37.60 8.53
N PRO A 369 14.66 -38.16 8.36
CA PRO A 369 15.25 -39.04 9.37
C PRO A 369 15.48 -38.30 10.69
N LEU A 370 15.16 -38.92 11.81
CA LEU A 370 15.33 -38.30 13.13
C LEU A 370 16.81 -38.04 13.44
N SER A 371 17.73 -38.85 12.88
CA SER A 371 19.17 -38.62 12.99
C SER A 371 19.64 -37.25 12.47
N ASN A 372 18.93 -36.68 11.52
CA ASN A 372 19.21 -35.32 11.01
C ASN A 372 18.64 -34.26 11.94
N LEU A 373 17.79 -34.63 12.89
CA LEU A 373 17.14 -33.75 13.85
C LEU A 373 17.84 -33.74 15.21
N VAL A 374 18.53 -34.84 15.56
CA VAL A 374 19.28 -34.99 16.80
C VAL A 374 20.76 -34.73 16.50
N VAL A 375 21.25 -33.53 16.75
CA VAL A 375 22.68 -33.24 16.70
C VAL A 375 23.31 -33.79 17.97
N ALA A 376 24.29 -34.69 17.80
CA ALA A 376 25.08 -35.26 18.86
C ALA A 376 25.70 -34.18 19.76
N ASP A 377 25.77 -34.49 21.08
CA ASP A 377 26.35 -33.81 22.22
C ASP A 377 25.42 -32.90 23.02
N ALA A 378 25.02 -33.48 24.16
CA ALA A 378 24.21 -32.84 25.20
C ALA A 378 24.86 -31.60 25.86
N ASP A 379 26.11 -31.25 25.49
CA ASP A 379 26.85 -30.12 26.03
C ASP A 379 26.88 -28.86 25.12
N SER A 380 26.35 -28.94 23.91
CA SER A 380 26.27 -27.72 23.07
C SER A 380 24.89 -27.06 23.19
N ALA A 381 24.84 -25.95 23.87
CA ALA A 381 23.64 -25.18 24.26
C ALA A 381 22.83 -24.55 23.10
N ALA A 382 22.98 -24.99 21.85
CA ALA A 382 22.29 -24.46 20.70
C ALA A 382 22.10 -25.49 19.57
N ALA A 383 21.23 -26.48 19.79
CA ALA A 383 20.76 -27.29 18.67
C ALA A 383 19.99 -26.39 17.66
N GLN A 384 20.49 -26.28 16.43
CA GLN A 384 19.84 -25.47 15.40
C GLN A 384 18.51 -26.09 14.96
N PRO A 385 17.46 -25.27 14.76
CA PRO A 385 16.17 -25.77 14.30
C PRO A 385 16.29 -26.35 12.88
N VAL A 386 15.66 -27.50 12.64
CA VAL A 386 15.56 -28.11 11.31
C VAL A 386 14.36 -27.53 10.59
N SER A 387 14.59 -26.91 9.43
CA SER A 387 13.56 -26.31 8.59
C SER A 387 13.10 -27.28 7.49
N VAL A 388 11.79 -27.52 7.41
CA VAL A 388 11.16 -28.30 6.34
C VAL A 388 10.23 -27.38 5.54
N THR A 389 10.44 -27.30 4.24
CA THR A 389 9.58 -26.50 3.35
C THR A 389 8.35 -27.32 2.98
N LEU A 390 7.19 -26.93 3.50
CA LEU A 390 5.92 -27.64 3.29
C LEU A 390 5.22 -27.22 1.99
N ARG A 391 5.31 -25.94 1.62
CA ARG A 391 4.73 -25.40 0.38
C ARG A 391 5.52 -24.18 -0.08
N ARG A 392 5.82 -24.11 -1.38
CA ARG A 392 6.56 -22.98 -1.96
C ARG A 392 6.15 -22.74 -3.40
N ASP A 393 6.05 -21.45 -3.75
CA ASP A 393 6.02 -20.98 -5.15
C ASP A 393 6.92 -19.75 -5.32
N SER A 394 6.71 -18.99 -6.38
CA SER A 394 7.45 -17.73 -6.63
C SER A 394 7.13 -16.62 -5.62
N LYS A 395 5.92 -16.62 -5.01
CA LYS A 395 5.43 -15.54 -4.15
C LYS A 395 5.46 -15.88 -2.67
N PHE A 396 5.17 -17.13 -2.30
CA PHE A 396 5.02 -17.54 -0.91
C PHE A 396 5.84 -18.75 -0.58
N THR A 397 6.35 -18.81 0.65
CA THR A 397 7.04 -19.96 1.19
C THR A 397 6.52 -20.25 2.59
N TRP A 398 6.08 -21.48 2.83
CA TRP A 398 5.74 -21.99 4.15
C TRP A 398 6.74 -23.03 4.60
N GLN A 399 7.39 -22.76 5.73
CA GLN A 399 8.35 -23.65 6.36
C GLN A 399 7.91 -23.96 7.79
N ALA A 400 8.07 -25.21 8.18
CA ALA A 400 7.97 -25.64 9.57
C ALA A 400 9.39 -25.79 10.13
N GLN A 401 9.70 -25.10 11.21
CA GLN A 401 10.97 -25.22 11.94
C GLN A 401 10.74 -26.06 13.19
N MET A 402 11.41 -27.18 13.28
CA MET A 402 11.31 -28.09 14.41
C MET A 402 12.51 -27.94 15.33
N MET A 403 12.25 -27.90 16.63
CA MET A 403 13.27 -27.86 17.67
C MET A 403 13.59 -29.30 18.12
N PRO A 404 14.80 -29.79 17.92
CA PRO A 404 15.16 -31.18 18.18
C PRO A 404 14.88 -31.63 19.63
N ASN A 405 15.26 -30.83 20.61
CA ASN A 405 15.10 -31.14 22.02
C ASN A 405 13.63 -31.30 22.44
N ALA A 406 12.76 -30.39 21.96
CA ALA A 406 11.34 -30.47 22.25
C ALA A 406 10.63 -31.63 21.56
N LEU A 407 11.17 -32.12 20.45
CA LEU A 407 10.69 -33.32 19.77
C LEU A 407 11.11 -34.60 20.54
N ALA A 408 12.33 -34.65 21.06
CA ALA A 408 12.80 -35.73 21.90
C ALA A 408 11.98 -35.89 23.18
N GLU A 409 11.59 -34.77 23.81
CA GLU A 409 10.67 -34.72 24.96
C GLU A 409 9.27 -35.29 24.63
N LEU A 410 8.76 -35.00 23.42
CA LEU A 410 7.46 -35.52 22.96
C LEU A 410 7.48 -37.02 22.70
N LEU A 411 8.62 -37.57 22.33
CA LEU A 411 8.79 -38.99 22.04
C LEU A 411 9.04 -39.83 23.29
N ASN A 412 9.18 -39.19 24.50
CA ASN A 412 9.53 -39.88 25.76
C ASN A 412 10.62 -40.90 25.54
N SER A 413 11.82 -40.44 25.27
CA SER A 413 12.96 -41.34 25.07
C SER A 413 13.52 -41.89 26.38
N ASP A 414 12.66 -42.47 27.22
CA ASP A 414 13.11 -43.49 28.17
C ASP A 414 13.34 -44.74 27.39
N GLN A 415 14.53 -44.86 26.77
CA GLN A 415 14.75 -46.11 26.14
C GLN A 415 16.15 -46.56 25.89
N ASP A 416 16.45 -47.59 26.53
CA ASP A 416 17.25 -48.70 26.06
C ASP A 416 16.74 -49.23 24.71
N GLY A 417 17.35 -48.88 23.60
CA GLY A 417 17.06 -49.53 22.34
C GLY A 417 17.37 -48.69 21.09
N ASP A 418 18.07 -49.32 20.15
CA ASP A 418 18.42 -48.85 18.79
C ASP A 418 17.20 -48.54 17.86
N GLU A 419 16.05 -48.12 18.38
CA GLU A 419 14.87 -47.86 17.55
C GLU A 419 15.05 -46.55 16.75
N LYS A 420 15.08 -46.67 15.43
CA LYS A 420 15.22 -45.54 14.51
C LYS A 420 13.84 -44.97 14.15
N PHE A 421 13.69 -43.66 14.33
CA PHE A 421 12.48 -42.94 13.96
C PHE A 421 12.69 -42.02 12.76
N GLU A 422 11.65 -41.89 11.99
CA GLU A 422 11.51 -40.86 10.94
C GLU A 422 10.36 -39.92 11.28
N ILE A 423 10.50 -38.67 10.94
CA ILE A 423 9.43 -37.67 11.05
C ILE A 423 8.79 -37.49 9.69
N THR A 424 7.49 -37.70 9.63
CA THR A 424 6.71 -37.50 8.41
C THR A 424 5.86 -36.26 8.51
N PHE A 425 5.76 -35.52 7.39
CA PHE A 425 4.86 -34.42 7.17
C PHE A 425 3.90 -34.84 6.07
N ALA A 426 2.65 -35.05 6.39
CA ALA A 426 1.65 -35.53 5.43
C ALA A 426 0.40 -34.60 5.46
N PRO A 427 -0.22 -34.34 4.30
CA PRO A 427 -1.50 -33.62 4.28
C PRO A 427 -2.54 -34.41 5.10
N LEU A 428 -3.38 -33.66 5.84
CA LEU A 428 -4.46 -34.29 6.62
C LEU A 428 -5.50 -34.92 5.70
N GLY A 429 -5.68 -36.24 5.82
CA GLY A 429 -6.71 -36.98 5.09
C GLY A 429 -8.13 -36.59 5.53
N ARG A 430 -9.07 -36.42 4.58
CA ARG A 430 -10.47 -35.98 4.88
C ARG A 430 -11.19 -36.85 5.92
N GLN A 431 -10.92 -38.14 5.95
CA GLN A 431 -11.52 -39.10 6.88
C GLN A 431 -10.59 -39.45 8.06
N GLN A 432 -9.38 -38.94 8.09
CA GLN A 432 -8.41 -39.22 9.13
C GLN A 432 -8.89 -38.62 10.45
N ARG A 433 -8.95 -39.49 11.48
CA ARG A 433 -9.44 -39.10 12.81
C ARG A 433 -8.28 -38.66 13.68
N MET A 434 -8.40 -37.48 14.27
CA MET A 434 -7.37 -36.90 15.14
C MET A 434 -7.93 -36.65 16.54
N GLN A 435 -7.16 -37.07 17.55
CA GLN A 435 -7.42 -36.73 18.94
C GLN A 435 -6.67 -35.44 19.29
N THR A 436 -7.38 -34.38 19.63
CA THR A 436 -6.80 -33.10 20.05
C THR A 436 -7.12 -32.85 21.52
N ALA A 437 -6.33 -32.00 22.19
CA ALA A 437 -6.60 -31.59 23.57
C ALA A 437 -7.94 -30.83 23.72
N LEU A 438 -8.53 -30.35 22.61
CA LEU A 438 -9.80 -29.59 22.59
C LEU A 438 -11.03 -30.52 22.49
N ALA A 439 -10.86 -31.82 22.34
CA ALA A 439 -11.96 -32.76 22.16
C ALA A 439 -11.77 -34.03 22.98
N SER A 440 -12.82 -34.53 23.60
CA SER A 440 -12.83 -35.74 24.40
C SER A 440 -12.71 -37.05 23.58
N ARG A 441 -12.95 -37.00 22.29
CA ARG A 441 -12.90 -38.15 21.35
C ARG A 441 -12.27 -37.77 20.03
N PRO A 442 -11.64 -38.71 19.31
CA PRO A 442 -11.09 -38.45 17.98
C PRO A 442 -12.13 -37.93 17.01
N GLN A 443 -11.80 -36.86 16.30
CA GLN A 443 -12.66 -36.17 15.34
C GLN A 443 -12.02 -36.19 13.94
N ALA A 444 -12.86 -36.08 12.91
CA ALA A 444 -12.42 -35.96 11.51
C ALA A 444 -13.26 -34.95 10.73
N GLY A 445 -12.76 -34.48 9.60
CA GLY A 445 -13.49 -33.65 8.66
C GLY A 445 -14.08 -32.39 9.29
N LYS A 446 -15.33 -32.05 8.95
CA LYS A 446 -16.02 -30.81 9.37
C LYS A 446 -15.98 -30.59 10.88
N LYS A 447 -16.17 -31.66 11.68
CA LYS A 447 -16.19 -31.55 13.14
C LYS A 447 -14.81 -31.17 13.71
N LEU A 448 -13.73 -31.75 13.18
CA LEU A 448 -12.36 -31.40 13.56
C LEU A 448 -12.07 -29.93 13.21
N TYR A 449 -12.37 -29.50 12.00
CA TYR A 449 -12.17 -28.10 11.57
C TYR A 449 -12.95 -27.09 12.43
N GLN A 450 -14.18 -27.43 12.78
CA GLN A 450 -15.00 -26.59 13.67
C GLN A 450 -14.41 -26.52 15.08
N THR A 451 -13.94 -27.63 15.64
CA THR A 451 -13.32 -27.65 16.97
C THR A 451 -12.05 -26.80 16.99
N LEU A 452 -11.19 -26.95 16.00
CA LEU A 452 -9.93 -26.22 15.89
C LEU A 452 -10.10 -24.75 15.45
N GLY A 453 -11.25 -24.37 14.91
CA GLY A 453 -11.45 -23.02 14.39
C GLY A 453 -10.79 -22.75 13.04
N VAL A 454 -10.59 -23.82 12.23
CA VAL A 454 -9.92 -23.69 10.92
C VAL A 454 -10.91 -23.21 9.86
N PRO A 455 -10.70 -22.05 9.26
CA PRO A 455 -11.55 -21.53 8.19
C PRO A 455 -11.46 -22.38 6.92
N VAL A 456 -12.48 -22.27 6.05
CA VAL A 456 -12.62 -23.14 4.87
C VAL A 456 -11.38 -23.12 3.96
N TRP A 457 -10.80 -21.95 3.71
CA TRP A 457 -9.66 -21.76 2.82
C TRP A 457 -8.33 -22.31 3.37
N LEU A 458 -8.24 -22.58 4.68
CA LEU A 458 -7.03 -23.16 5.29
C LEU A 458 -7.11 -24.69 5.45
N ARG A 459 -8.26 -25.34 5.21
CA ARG A 459 -8.45 -26.76 5.50
C ARG A 459 -7.54 -27.68 4.69
N GLU A 460 -7.31 -27.36 3.43
CA GLU A 460 -6.40 -28.12 2.54
C GLU A 460 -4.91 -27.80 2.82
N SER A 461 -4.63 -26.91 3.77
CA SER A 461 -3.28 -26.56 4.23
C SER A 461 -2.98 -27.14 5.61
N LEU A 462 -3.71 -28.16 6.06
CA LEU A 462 -3.40 -28.85 7.30
C LEU A 462 -2.43 -30.00 7.06
N VAL A 463 -1.36 -30.03 7.83
CA VAL A 463 -0.30 -31.05 7.77
C VAL A 463 -0.25 -31.79 9.10
N VAL A 464 -0.29 -33.11 9.05
CA VAL A 464 -0.03 -33.99 10.19
C VAL A 464 1.46 -34.24 10.26
N VAL A 465 2.05 -33.99 11.41
CA VAL A 465 3.44 -34.35 11.72
C VAL A 465 3.40 -35.58 12.59
N SER A 466 4.00 -36.66 12.13
CA SER A 466 4.01 -37.95 12.83
C SER A 466 5.44 -38.48 13.00
N ALA A 467 5.68 -39.23 14.07
CA ALA A 467 6.84 -40.09 14.19
C ALA A 467 6.51 -41.49 13.64
N VAL A 468 7.41 -42.07 12.87
CA VAL A 468 7.28 -43.40 12.30
C VAL A 468 8.45 -44.23 12.76
N SER A 469 8.20 -45.42 13.37
CA SER A 469 9.23 -46.41 13.66
C SER A 469 9.61 -47.13 12.38
N VAL A 470 10.89 -47.07 12.01
CA VAL A 470 11.42 -47.77 10.82
C VAL A 470 11.37 -49.31 10.99
N GLN A 471 11.39 -49.80 12.25
CA GLN A 471 11.42 -51.23 12.56
C GLN A 471 10.02 -51.83 12.71
N GLN A 472 9.05 -51.05 13.22
CA GLN A 472 7.71 -51.55 13.53
C GLN A 472 6.65 -51.14 12.50
N ASP A 473 6.98 -50.28 11.53
CA ASP A 473 6.04 -49.68 10.56
C ASP A 473 4.82 -49.08 11.24
N LYS A 474 5.05 -48.45 12.41
CA LYS A 474 4.00 -47.84 13.24
C LYS A 474 4.14 -46.34 13.25
N GLU A 475 3.03 -45.64 13.01
CA GLU A 475 2.96 -44.18 12.93
C GLU A 475 2.24 -43.61 14.17
N TRP A 476 2.83 -42.58 14.78
CA TRP A 476 2.26 -41.80 15.89
C TRP A 476 2.10 -40.35 15.48
N PRO A 477 0.86 -39.87 15.29
CA PRO A 477 0.61 -38.47 15.04
C PRO A 477 0.94 -37.60 16.26
N LEU A 478 1.81 -36.62 16.11
CA LEU A 478 2.31 -35.74 17.17
C LEU A 478 1.65 -34.38 17.13
N LEU A 479 1.60 -33.76 15.97
CA LEU A 479 1.14 -32.39 15.76
C LEU A 479 0.25 -32.28 14.53
N LEU A 480 -0.70 -31.36 14.58
CA LEU A 480 -1.40 -30.84 13.42
C LEU A 480 -0.97 -29.40 13.21
N VAL A 481 -0.56 -29.05 11.99
CA VAL A 481 0.06 -27.78 11.66
C VAL A 481 -0.68 -27.11 10.51
N SER A 482 -0.94 -25.82 10.64
CA SER A 482 -1.42 -24.94 9.58
C SER A 482 -0.40 -23.80 9.35
N PRO A 483 -0.55 -22.97 8.32
CA PRO A 483 0.35 -21.82 8.11
C PRO A 483 0.43 -20.84 9.30
N PHE A 484 -0.61 -20.76 10.13
CA PHE A 484 -0.69 -19.79 11.23
C PHE A 484 -0.71 -20.43 12.62
N GLU A 485 -1.13 -21.67 12.74
CA GLU A 485 -1.36 -22.32 14.03
C GLU A 485 -0.90 -23.78 14.03
N SER A 486 -0.61 -24.30 15.21
CA SER A 486 -0.30 -25.70 15.42
C SER A 486 -1.03 -26.24 16.66
N TRP A 487 -1.37 -27.53 16.64
CA TRP A 487 -2.10 -28.23 17.72
C TRP A 487 -1.39 -29.52 18.06
N VAL A 488 -1.19 -29.77 19.37
CA VAL A 488 -0.65 -31.06 19.87
C VAL A 488 -1.76 -32.11 19.79
N LEU A 489 -1.41 -33.29 19.27
CA LEU A 489 -2.29 -34.44 19.19
C LEU A 489 -2.01 -35.38 20.37
N GLY A 490 -3.06 -35.97 20.95
CA GLY A 490 -2.93 -37.00 21.97
C GLY A 490 -2.39 -38.26 21.34
N THR A 491 -1.24 -38.78 21.82
CA THR A 491 -0.70 -40.06 21.40
C THR A 491 -1.18 -41.18 22.34
N SER A 492 -1.47 -42.36 21.81
CA SER A 492 -1.87 -43.52 22.62
C SER A 492 -0.78 -44.03 23.58
N ARG A 493 0.46 -43.57 23.45
CA ARG A 493 1.58 -43.91 24.36
C ARG A 493 1.48 -43.19 25.71
N SER A 494 0.90 -42.00 25.77
CA SER A 494 0.74 -41.23 27.03
C SER A 494 -0.46 -41.66 27.88
N LEU A 495 -1.25 -42.65 27.43
CA LEU A 495 -2.49 -43.07 28.08
C LEU A 495 -2.36 -44.38 28.87
N THR A 496 -1.24 -45.09 28.82
CA THR A 496 -1.14 -46.41 29.44
C THR A 496 -0.26 -46.55 30.68
N ASP A 497 0.56 -45.52 31.04
CA ASP A 497 1.34 -45.63 32.27
C ASP A 497 1.27 -44.32 33.11
N THR A 498 0.79 -44.52 34.34
CA THR A 498 0.79 -43.69 35.53
C THR A 498 -0.21 -42.53 35.58
N THR A 499 -1.24 -42.75 36.38
CA THR A 499 -2.30 -41.80 36.78
C THR A 499 -1.82 -40.54 37.53
N GLU A 500 -0.57 -40.46 37.96
CA GLU A 500 -0.04 -39.31 38.72
C GLU A 500 0.62 -38.21 37.87
N ASN A 501 1.13 -38.52 36.67
CA ASN A 501 1.79 -37.55 35.80
C ASN A 501 0.83 -36.83 34.82
N ILE A 502 -0.42 -37.26 34.71
CA ILE A 502 -1.42 -36.69 33.78
C ILE A 502 -1.77 -35.23 34.15
N GLY A 503 -1.70 -34.88 35.44
CA GLY A 503 -2.00 -33.54 35.95
C GLY A 503 -0.98 -32.49 35.48
N VAL A 504 0.31 -32.84 35.47
CA VAL A 504 1.41 -31.93 35.11
C VAL A 504 1.52 -31.81 33.59
N LEU A 505 1.35 -32.91 32.87
CA LEU A 505 1.38 -32.90 31.39
C LEU A 505 0.19 -32.14 30.80
N ASN A 506 -1.01 -32.28 31.37
CA ASN A 506 -2.19 -31.53 30.95
C ASN A 506 -2.09 -30.02 31.26
N SER A 507 -1.38 -29.61 32.30
CA SER A 507 -1.11 -28.21 32.59
C SER A 507 -0.06 -27.61 31.64
N ALA A 508 0.95 -28.38 31.29
CA ALA A 508 1.98 -27.99 30.35
C ALA A 508 1.45 -27.95 28.89
N ILE A 509 0.62 -28.92 28.49
CA ILE A 509 -0.05 -28.96 27.16
C ILE A 509 -1.04 -27.79 27.00
N ARG A 510 -1.61 -27.27 28.10
CA ARG A 510 -2.48 -26.07 28.09
C ARG A 510 -1.71 -24.75 27.97
N SER A 511 -0.43 -24.72 28.27
CA SER A 511 0.36 -23.50 28.16
C SER A 511 0.80 -23.26 26.70
N ASN A 512 0.57 -22.04 26.20
CA ASN A 512 1.04 -21.56 24.90
C ASN A 512 2.58 -21.68 24.72
N VAL A 513 3.31 -21.98 25.78
CA VAL A 513 4.78 -22.09 25.82
C VAL A 513 5.27 -23.33 25.08
N ILE A 514 4.60 -24.49 25.21
CA ILE A 514 5.00 -25.73 24.51
C ILE A 514 4.68 -25.66 23.01
N ARG A 515 3.58 -24.99 22.62
CA ARG A 515 3.23 -24.83 21.19
C ARG A 515 4.34 -24.17 20.37
N ASN A 516 5.01 -23.17 20.92
CA ASN A 516 6.08 -22.41 20.24
C ASN A 516 7.48 -23.03 20.42
N SER A 517 7.65 -24.00 21.33
CA SER A 517 8.94 -24.65 21.59
C SER A 517 9.21 -25.84 20.67
N VAL A 518 8.19 -26.56 20.20
CA VAL A 518 8.35 -27.75 19.36
C VAL A 518 8.41 -27.45 17.88
N ILE A 519 7.45 -26.63 17.40
CA ILE A 519 7.38 -26.22 15.99
C ILE A 519 7.15 -24.71 15.91
N ARG A 520 7.95 -24.03 15.11
CA ARG A 520 7.72 -22.66 14.66
C ARG A 520 7.36 -22.67 13.18
N ASN A 521 6.18 -22.14 12.88
CA ASN A 521 5.81 -21.88 11.50
C ASN A 521 6.41 -20.55 11.05
N SER A 522 7.09 -20.56 9.93
CA SER A 522 7.49 -19.34 9.23
C SER A 522 6.80 -19.30 7.87
N LEU A 523 6.00 -18.24 7.69
CA LEU A 523 5.35 -17.94 6.43
C LEU A 523 5.94 -16.62 5.92
N SER A 524 6.57 -16.69 4.76
CA SER A 524 7.21 -15.53 4.15
C SER A 524 6.64 -15.26 2.76
N ILE A 525 6.61 -13.99 2.41
CA ILE A 525 6.38 -13.55 1.03
C ILE A 525 7.76 -13.46 0.38
N ASN A 526 7.95 -14.22 -0.69
CA ASN A 526 9.16 -14.14 -1.49
C ASN A 526 9.14 -12.79 -2.21
N ASN A 527 10.05 -11.89 -1.86
CA ASN A 527 10.25 -10.67 -2.62
C ASN A 527 10.78 -11.08 -4.00
N ALA A 528 9.90 -11.12 -4.98
CA ALA A 528 10.36 -11.09 -6.37
C ALA A 528 10.92 -9.67 -6.61
N PHE A 529 12.21 -9.62 -6.92
CA PHE A 529 12.95 -8.41 -7.32
C PHE A 529 12.33 -7.73 -8.55
#